data_ded72217d835234a7c652a4897886603
#
_entry.id   ded72217d835234a7c652a4897886603
#
_cell.length_a   1.000
_cell.length_b   1.000
_cell.length_c   1.000
_cell.angle_alpha   90.00
_cell.angle_beta   90.00
_cell.angle_gamma   90.00
#
_symmetry.space_group_name_H-M   'P 1'
#
loop_
_entity.id
_entity.type
_entity.pdbx_description
1 polymer ?
#
loop_
_entity_poly.entity_id
_entity_poly.type
_entity_poly.pdbx_seq_one_letter_code
_entity_poly.pdbx_strand_id
1 'polypeptide(L)'
;AGALLEQQQHIKVAPGASWLGADVVRLGRTARGEDLGEGRWCNSLSIRRGQQWVVVERLALEQEQINHPHGLDTEPVLGTLVWIAPEPLPAEQLAGLLEEGRADREGLTGTMALGALEPGLIARYRGPSSQAARLWFFRLWRRIRTAQNLSEPSWPRTWPFQEAELALNQGPAATATTTAQ
;
A
#
# COMPACT_ATOMS: atom_id res chain seq x y z
N ALA A 1 -7.14 3.20 24.22
CA ALA A 1 -6.17 4.31 24.25
C ALA A 1 -4.98 3.91 25.11
N GLY A 2 -3.78 4.41 24.79
CA GLY A 2 -2.57 4.16 25.59
C GLY A 2 -1.81 2.86 25.27
N ALA A 3 -2.09 2.19 24.16
CA ALA A 3 -1.35 1.00 23.77
C ALA A 3 0.09 1.32 23.32
N LEU A 4 1.04 0.55 23.83
CA LEU A 4 2.43 0.58 23.35
C LEU A 4 2.66 -0.62 22.46
N LEU A 5 2.90 -0.37 21.17
CA LEU A 5 3.14 -1.41 20.17
C LEU A 5 4.49 -1.19 19.52
N GLU A 6 5.32 -2.21 19.52
CA GLU A 6 6.55 -2.27 18.74
C GLU A 6 6.46 -3.42 17.74
N GLN A 7 6.64 -3.09 16.46
CA GLN A 7 6.63 -4.04 15.36
C GLN A 7 7.99 -4.01 14.65
N GLN A 8 8.59 -5.19 14.51
CA GLN A 8 9.88 -5.33 13.81
C GLN A 8 9.76 -6.39 12.72
N GLN A 9 10.15 -6.02 11.51
CA GLN A 9 10.15 -6.91 10.36
C GLN A 9 11.55 -6.97 9.73
N HIS A 10 12.12 -8.17 9.69
CA HIS A 10 13.42 -8.44 9.08
C HIS A 10 13.25 -9.45 7.95
N ILE A 11 13.34 -8.95 6.71
CA ILE A 11 13.14 -9.73 5.50
C ILE A 11 14.48 -10.01 4.82
N LYS A 12 14.74 -11.27 4.52
CA LYS A 12 15.89 -11.71 3.73
C LYS A 12 15.38 -12.28 2.43
N VAL A 13 15.68 -11.58 1.33
CA VAL A 13 15.29 -12.00 -0.02
C VAL A 13 16.48 -12.69 -0.68
N ALA A 14 16.29 -13.91 -1.15
CA ALA A 14 17.33 -14.63 -1.87
C ALA A 14 17.64 -13.95 -3.22
N PRO A 15 18.85 -14.10 -3.78
CA PRO A 15 19.12 -13.66 -5.15
C PRO A 15 18.12 -14.26 -6.14
N GLY A 16 17.63 -13.46 -7.09
CA GLY A 16 16.64 -13.88 -8.07
C GLY A 16 15.21 -14.12 -7.53
N ALA A 17 14.98 -13.99 -6.22
CA ALA A 17 13.63 -14.11 -5.66
C ALA A 17 12.87 -12.79 -5.73
N SER A 18 11.55 -12.87 -5.93
CA SER A 18 10.63 -11.73 -5.78
C SER A 18 9.99 -11.77 -4.40
N TRP A 19 9.80 -10.61 -3.79
CA TRP A 19 9.07 -10.47 -2.53
C TRP A 19 8.13 -9.26 -2.59
N LEU A 20 6.89 -9.45 -2.17
CA LEU A 20 5.92 -8.38 -2.02
C LEU A 20 5.30 -8.48 -0.64
N GLY A 21 5.31 -7.37 0.08
CA GLY A 21 4.64 -7.23 1.37
C GLY A 21 3.85 -5.92 1.45
N ALA A 22 2.71 -5.99 2.13
CA ALA A 22 1.89 -4.83 2.41
C ALA A 22 1.45 -4.83 3.87
N ASP A 23 1.50 -3.67 4.48
CA ASP A 23 1.01 -3.41 5.83
C ASP A 23 0.04 -2.23 5.81
N VAL A 24 -1.10 -2.37 6.47
CA VAL A 24 -2.10 -1.30 6.60
C VAL A 24 -2.54 -1.24 8.06
N VAL A 25 -2.18 -0.16 8.71
CA VAL A 25 -2.44 0.07 10.13
C VAL A 25 -3.45 1.19 10.30
N ARG A 26 -4.45 0.97 11.14
CA ARG A 26 -5.37 2.00 11.62
C ARG A 26 -5.06 2.29 13.08
N LEU A 27 -4.83 3.55 13.39
CA LEU A 27 -4.56 4.04 14.74
C LEU A 27 -5.87 4.46 15.40
N GLY A 28 -6.30 3.67 16.36
CA GLY A 28 -7.56 3.89 17.09
C GLY A 28 -8.82 3.34 16.39
N ARG A 29 -9.90 3.23 17.15
CA ARG A 29 -11.25 2.90 16.67
C ARG A 29 -12.02 4.19 16.41
N THR A 30 -11.66 4.90 15.35
CA THR A 30 -12.15 6.26 15.05
C THR A 30 -13.69 6.33 14.96
N ALA A 31 -14.37 5.26 14.55
CA ALA A 31 -15.85 5.17 14.57
C ALA A 31 -16.43 5.26 16.00
N ARG A 32 -15.63 5.08 17.03
CA ARG A 32 -16.01 5.23 18.45
C ARG A 32 -15.37 6.46 19.10
N GLY A 33 -14.76 7.35 18.30
CA GLY A 33 -14.04 8.51 18.80
C GLY A 33 -12.74 8.17 19.50
N GLU A 34 -12.18 6.99 19.26
CA GLU A 34 -10.89 6.59 19.83
C GLU A 34 -9.76 6.88 18.85
N ASP A 35 -8.71 7.46 19.37
CA ASP A 35 -7.42 7.67 18.69
C ASP A 35 -6.29 6.90 19.41
N LEU A 36 -5.03 7.21 19.13
CA LEU A 36 -3.88 6.60 19.80
C LEU A 36 -3.78 7.06 21.28
N GLY A 37 -4.26 8.26 21.62
CA GLY A 37 -4.17 8.84 22.95
C GLY A 37 -2.72 8.91 23.43
N GLU A 38 -2.44 8.42 24.64
CA GLU A 38 -1.08 8.31 25.19
C GLU A 38 -0.30 7.10 24.64
N GLY A 39 -0.86 6.43 23.62
CA GLY A 39 -0.21 5.27 23.01
C GLY A 39 0.97 5.65 22.12
N ARG A 40 1.76 4.64 21.81
CA ARG A 40 2.90 4.75 20.91
C ARG A 40 2.95 3.55 19.98
N TRP A 41 3.16 3.79 18.71
CA TRP A 41 3.46 2.74 17.74
C TRP A 41 4.83 2.97 17.10
N CYS A 42 5.71 2.01 17.30
CA CYS A 42 7.01 1.94 16.65
C CYS A 42 7.01 0.82 15.62
N ASN A 43 7.37 1.13 14.38
CA ASN A 43 7.54 0.14 13.33
C ASN A 43 8.94 0.22 12.72
N SER A 44 9.58 -0.91 12.54
CA SER A 44 10.82 -1.01 11.79
C SER A 44 10.73 -2.10 10.72
N LEU A 45 11.06 -1.73 9.48
CA LEU A 45 11.15 -2.64 8.35
C LEU A 45 12.58 -2.63 7.82
N SER A 46 13.18 -3.81 7.77
CA SER A 46 14.51 -4.02 7.20
C SER A 46 14.46 -5.13 6.17
N ILE A 47 14.79 -4.81 4.93
CA ILE A 47 14.82 -5.76 3.82
C ILE A 47 16.25 -5.81 3.26
N ARG A 48 16.80 -7.02 3.13
CA ARG A 48 18.10 -7.22 2.50
C ARG A 48 18.07 -8.31 1.43
N ARG A 49 18.89 -8.13 0.40
CA ARG A 49 19.20 -9.17 -0.58
C ARG A 49 20.69 -9.49 -0.48
N GLY A 50 21.02 -10.72 -0.10
CA GLY A 50 22.40 -11.07 0.24
C GLY A 50 22.93 -10.20 1.38
N GLN A 51 23.99 -9.44 1.12
CA GLN A 51 24.59 -8.50 2.07
C GLN A 51 24.12 -7.05 1.87
N GLN A 52 23.37 -6.75 0.81
CA GLN A 52 22.93 -5.40 0.49
C GLN A 52 21.58 -5.09 1.18
N TRP A 53 21.51 -3.96 1.86
CA TRP A 53 20.25 -3.39 2.34
C TRP A 53 19.49 -2.74 1.21
N VAL A 54 18.24 -3.14 1.03
CA VAL A 54 17.32 -2.61 0.02
C VAL A 54 16.37 -1.60 0.66
N VAL A 55 15.85 -1.92 1.84
CA VAL A 55 15.01 -1.03 2.63
C VAL A 55 15.47 -1.05 4.07
N VAL A 56 15.61 0.13 4.66
CA VAL A 56 15.73 0.31 6.11
C VAL A 56 14.82 1.47 6.49
N GLU A 57 13.74 1.15 7.16
CA GLU A 57 12.75 2.11 7.60
C GLU A 57 12.50 1.99 9.09
N ARG A 58 12.35 3.13 9.75
CA ARG A 58 11.97 3.23 11.15
C ARG A 58 10.95 4.33 11.30
N LEU A 59 9.83 4.02 11.91
CA LEU A 59 8.74 4.93 12.18
C LEU A 59 8.39 4.86 13.67
N ALA A 60 8.21 6.01 14.29
CA ALA A 60 7.65 6.12 15.62
C ALA A 60 6.51 7.15 15.56
N LEU A 61 5.33 6.76 16.00
CA LEU A 61 4.16 7.61 16.04
C LEU A 61 3.61 7.67 17.46
N GLU A 62 3.49 8.88 17.95
CA GLU A 62 2.76 9.29 19.14
C GLU A 62 1.68 10.29 18.74
N GLN A 63 0.84 10.74 19.64
CA GLN A 63 -0.28 11.62 19.30
C GLN A 63 0.17 12.92 18.63
N GLU A 64 1.32 13.47 19.01
CA GLU A 64 1.88 14.67 18.38
C GLU A 64 2.16 14.47 16.89
N GLN A 65 2.82 13.36 16.53
CA GLN A 65 3.15 13.05 15.13
C GLN A 65 1.92 12.70 14.32
N ILE A 66 0.87 12.14 14.95
CA ILE A 66 -0.41 11.88 14.26
C ILE A 66 -1.07 13.18 13.85
N ASN A 67 -1.07 14.16 14.73
CA ASN A 67 -1.74 15.45 14.48
C ASN A 67 -0.88 16.42 13.62
N HIS A 68 0.41 16.14 13.49
CA HIS A 68 1.31 17.03 12.78
C HIS A 68 1.15 16.94 11.25
N PRO A 69 1.12 18.04 10.49
CA PRO A 69 0.98 18.01 9.03
C PRO A 69 2.07 17.21 8.30
N HIS A 70 3.30 17.20 8.83
CA HIS A 70 4.40 16.38 8.31
C HIS A 70 4.38 14.93 8.82
N GLY A 71 3.50 14.60 9.76
CA GLY A 71 3.21 13.26 10.22
C GLY A 71 2.00 12.68 9.49
N LEU A 72 0.96 12.29 10.25
CA LEU A 72 -0.26 11.72 9.66
C LEU A 72 -1.34 12.76 9.33
N ASP A 73 -1.17 14.04 9.72
CA ASP A 73 -2.13 15.12 9.42
C ASP A 73 -3.56 14.77 9.87
N THR A 74 -3.68 14.24 11.08
CA THR A 74 -4.91 13.71 11.68
C THR A 74 -5.49 12.45 11.02
N GLU A 75 -4.87 11.95 9.96
CA GLU A 75 -5.36 10.77 9.25
C GLU A 75 -5.08 9.48 10.03
N PRO A 76 -6.10 8.64 10.29
CA PRO A 76 -5.93 7.49 11.18
C PRO A 76 -5.29 6.26 10.53
N VAL A 77 -5.09 6.26 9.20
CA VAL A 77 -4.60 5.09 8.47
C VAL A 77 -3.29 5.38 7.78
N LEU A 78 -2.32 4.53 8.05
CA LEU A 78 -1.05 4.46 7.32
C LEU A 78 -0.94 3.11 6.62
N GLY A 79 -0.52 3.14 5.37
CA GLY A 79 -0.25 1.94 4.58
C GLY A 79 1.11 1.98 3.92
N THR A 80 1.75 0.84 3.84
CA THR A 80 3.01 0.64 3.13
C THR A 80 2.92 -0.63 2.30
N LEU A 81 3.27 -0.55 1.02
CA LEU A 81 3.52 -1.70 0.17
C LEU A 81 4.94 -1.60 -0.36
N VAL A 82 5.69 -2.69 -0.29
CA VAL A 82 7.04 -2.80 -0.85
C VAL A 82 7.08 -4.02 -1.76
N TRP A 83 7.57 -3.83 -2.97
CA TRP A 83 7.90 -4.91 -3.88
C TRP A 83 9.38 -4.90 -4.20
N ILE A 84 10.02 -6.04 -3.97
CA ILE A 84 11.41 -6.32 -4.37
C ILE A 84 11.34 -7.24 -5.59
N ALA A 85 11.68 -6.71 -6.76
CA ALA A 85 11.71 -7.46 -8.00
C ALA A 85 12.82 -8.53 -7.98
N PRO A 86 12.68 -9.65 -8.72
CA PRO A 86 13.75 -10.66 -8.79
C PRO A 86 15.04 -10.09 -9.37
N GLU A 87 14.91 -9.25 -10.40
CA GLU A 87 15.97 -8.52 -11.07
C GLU A 87 15.56 -7.06 -11.28
N PRO A 88 16.48 -6.10 -11.45
CA PRO A 88 16.14 -4.74 -11.83
C PRO A 88 15.33 -4.69 -13.12
N LEU A 89 14.26 -3.90 -13.14
CA LEU A 89 13.47 -3.71 -14.35
C LEU A 89 14.17 -2.71 -15.29
N PRO A 90 13.96 -2.85 -16.61
CA PRO A 90 14.28 -1.78 -17.56
C PRO A 90 13.63 -0.46 -17.14
N ALA A 91 14.35 0.65 -17.27
CA ALA A 91 13.90 1.96 -16.78
C ALA A 91 12.53 2.37 -17.35
N GLU A 92 12.27 2.10 -18.64
CA GLU A 92 11.00 2.37 -19.29
C GLU A 92 9.85 1.54 -18.70
N GLN A 93 10.10 0.25 -18.45
CA GLN A 93 9.09 -0.64 -17.84
C GLN A 93 8.76 -0.20 -16.41
N LEU A 94 9.76 0.17 -15.61
CA LEU A 94 9.54 0.69 -14.27
C LEU A 94 8.79 2.02 -14.29
N ALA A 95 9.14 2.93 -15.20
CA ALA A 95 8.46 4.22 -15.36
C ALA A 95 6.98 4.02 -15.72
N GLY A 96 6.67 3.15 -16.68
CA GLY A 96 5.29 2.81 -17.03
C GLY A 96 4.51 2.21 -15.86
N LEU A 97 5.10 1.27 -15.13
CA LEU A 97 4.48 0.66 -13.95
C LEU A 97 4.18 1.70 -12.85
N LEU A 98 5.07 2.66 -12.64
CA LEU A 98 4.87 3.75 -11.68
C LEU A 98 3.78 4.72 -12.13
N GLU A 99 3.74 5.09 -13.41
CA GLU A 99 2.72 5.98 -13.97
C GLU A 99 1.32 5.36 -13.85
N GLU A 100 1.16 4.14 -14.32
CA GLU A 100 -0.08 3.39 -14.21
C GLU A 100 -0.51 3.17 -12.75
N GLY A 101 0.42 2.81 -11.87
CA GLY A 101 0.14 2.64 -10.45
C GLY A 101 -0.26 3.94 -9.74
N ARG A 102 0.20 5.09 -10.23
CA ARG A 102 -0.27 6.40 -9.77
C ARG A 102 -1.67 6.72 -10.30
N ALA A 103 -2.00 6.34 -11.52
CA ALA A 103 -3.34 6.48 -12.08
C ALA A 103 -4.37 5.63 -11.32
N ASP A 104 -3.97 4.47 -10.82
CA ASP A 104 -4.83 3.58 -10.01
C ASP A 104 -5.33 4.18 -8.69
N ARG A 105 -4.90 5.39 -8.33
CA ARG A 105 -5.43 6.15 -7.19
C ARG A 105 -6.80 6.76 -7.45
N GLU A 106 -7.18 6.86 -8.71
CA GLU A 106 -8.45 7.47 -9.11
C GLU A 106 -9.65 6.83 -8.38
N GLY A 107 -10.54 7.68 -7.87
CA GLY A 107 -11.71 7.29 -7.10
C GLY A 107 -11.45 6.88 -5.65
N LEU A 108 -10.20 6.94 -5.16
CA LEU A 108 -9.83 6.60 -3.79
C LEU A 108 -9.54 7.84 -2.95
N THR A 109 -9.93 7.78 -1.67
CA THR A 109 -9.61 8.83 -0.69
C THR A 109 -8.22 8.64 -0.10
N GLY A 110 -7.60 9.73 0.34
CA GLY A 110 -6.29 9.74 1.01
C GLY A 110 -5.16 10.24 0.13
N THR A 111 -4.00 10.41 0.75
CA THR A 111 -2.76 10.80 0.08
C THR A 111 -1.95 9.54 -0.24
N MET A 112 -1.53 9.40 -1.49
CA MET A 112 -0.85 8.21 -1.99
C MET A 112 0.40 8.59 -2.76
N ALA A 113 1.52 7.98 -2.40
CA ALA A 113 2.80 8.15 -3.07
C ALA A 113 3.33 6.81 -3.57
N LEU A 114 3.85 6.79 -4.79
CA LEU A 114 4.46 5.62 -5.41
C LEU A 114 5.81 6.03 -6.00
N GLY A 115 6.85 5.33 -5.61
CA GLY A 115 8.22 5.60 -6.01
C GLY A 115 9.00 4.35 -6.41
N ALA A 116 10.07 4.56 -7.18
CA ALA A 116 11.02 3.52 -7.49
C ALA A 116 11.81 3.10 -6.25
N LEU A 117 12.13 1.82 -6.21
CA LEU A 117 13.07 1.20 -5.31
C LEU A 117 14.00 0.33 -6.16
N GLU A 118 15.25 0.21 -5.81
CA GLU A 118 16.15 -0.68 -6.55
C GLU A 118 16.43 -1.96 -5.72
N PRO A 119 15.94 -3.13 -6.21
CA PRO A 119 15.07 -3.34 -7.37
C PRO A 119 13.59 -3.33 -6.96
N GLY A 120 12.73 -2.61 -7.69
CA GLY A 120 11.28 -2.67 -7.51
C GLY A 120 10.61 -1.33 -7.23
N LEU A 121 9.62 -1.30 -6.33
CA LEU A 121 8.88 -0.09 -5.98
C LEU A 121 8.41 -0.08 -4.52
N ILE A 122 8.09 1.12 -4.06
CA ILE A 122 7.50 1.36 -2.74
C ILE A 122 6.28 2.27 -2.88
N ALA A 123 5.19 1.89 -2.21
CA ALA A 123 3.96 2.66 -2.15
C ALA A 123 3.63 3.04 -0.71
N ARG A 124 3.13 4.25 -0.52
CA ARG A 124 2.70 4.81 0.76
C ARG A 124 1.28 5.33 0.66
N TYR A 125 0.51 5.04 1.65
CA TYR A 125 -0.84 5.55 1.84
C TYR A 125 -0.94 6.26 3.19
N ARG A 126 -1.61 7.41 3.21
CA ARG A 126 -2.07 8.11 4.41
C ARG A 126 -3.49 8.58 4.16
N GLY A 127 -4.43 8.29 5.06
CA GLY A 127 -5.80 8.70 4.81
C GLY A 127 -6.82 8.14 5.80
N PRO A 128 -8.12 8.37 5.53
CA PRO A 128 -9.18 7.97 6.43
C PRO A 128 -9.59 6.50 6.31
N SER A 129 -9.23 5.83 5.19
CA SER A 129 -9.82 4.54 4.82
C SER A 129 -8.78 3.42 4.65
N SER A 130 -8.84 2.42 5.52
CA SER A 130 -8.06 1.18 5.34
C SER A 130 -8.50 0.38 4.10
N GLN A 131 -9.76 0.55 3.69
CA GLN A 131 -10.29 -0.07 2.49
C GLN A 131 -9.68 0.56 1.22
N ALA A 132 -9.60 1.90 1.15
CA ALA A 132 -8.96 2.60 0.03
C ALA A 132 -7.48 2.21 -0.09
N ALA A 133 -6.75 2.12 1.04
CA ALA A 133 -5.36 1.65 1.05
C ALA A 133 -5.23 0.25 0.48
N ARG A 134 -6.05 -0.70 0.94
CA ARG A 134 -6.02 -2.10 0.48
C ARG A 134 -6.40 -2.23 -0.98
N LEU A 135 -7.40 -1.48 -1.46
CA LEU A 135 -7.81 -1.51 -2.86
C LEU A 135 -6.70 -0.99 -3.77
N TRP A 136 -6.06 0.13 -3.41
CA TRP A 136 -4.92 0.62 -4.18
C TRP A 136 -3.76 -0.38 -4.19
N PHE A 137 -3.42 -0.97 -3.05
CA PHE A 137 -2.37 -1.99 -2.97
C PHE A 137 -2.70 -3.26 -3.76
N PHE A 138 -3.97 -3.63 -3.84
CA PHE A 138 -4.40 -4.74 -4.69
C PHE A 138 -4.25 -4.41 -6.18
N ARG A 139 -4.62 -3.19 -6.61
CA ARG A 139 -4.40 -2.71 -7.99
C ARG A 139 -2.92 -2.75 -8.35
N LEU A 140 -2.05 -2.26 -7.47
CA LEU A 140 -0.60 -2.33 -7.63
C LEU A 140 -0.10 -3.78 -7.72
N TRP A 141 -0.60 -4.66 -6.87
CA TRP A 141 -0.25 -6.09 -6.92
C TRP A 141 -0.62 -6.74 -8.25
N ARG A 142 -1.80 -6.43 -8.78
CA ARG A 142 -2.19 -6.89 -10.13
C ARG A 142 -1.19 -6.46 -11.18
N ARG A 143 -0.81 -5.17 -11.21
CA ARG A 143 0.17 -4.64 -12.16
C ARG A 143 1.53 -5.30 -12.02
N ILE A 144 2.01 -5.47 -10.81
CA ILE A 144 3.28 -6.15 -10.52
C ILE A 144 3.24 -7.59 -11.07
N ARG A 145 2.15 -8.32 -10.86
CA ARG A 145 2.00 -9.68 -11.39
C ARG A 145 1.97 -9.71 -12.92
N THR A 146 1.26 -8.77 -13.54
CA THR A 146 1.26 -8.62 -15.00
C THR A 146 2.66 -8.33 -15.53
N ALA A 147 3.40 -7.39 -14.91
CA ALA A 147 4.78 -7.08 -15.28
C ALA A 147 5.74 -8.28 -15.14
N GLN A 148 5.41 -9.24 -14.27
CA GLN A 148 6.15 -10.49 -14.06
C GLN A 148 5.60 -11.67 -14.90
N ASN A 149 4.64 -11.46 -15.81
CA ASN A 149 3.93 -12.51 -16.57
C ASN A 149 3.30 -13.58 -15.67
N LEU A 150 2.81 -13.18 -14.50
CA LEU A 150 2.10 -14.06 -13.56
C LEU A 150 0.58 -13.90 -13.71
N SER A 151 -0.16 -14.95 -13.36
CA SER A 151 -1.62 -14.91 -13.32
C SER A 151 -2.15 -13.79 -12.40
N GLU A 152 -3.34 -13.29 -12.71
CA GLU A 152 -4.02 -12.29 -11.88
C GLU A 152 -4.19 -12.75 -10.43
N PRO A 153 -4.00 -11.89 -9.42
CA PRO A 153 -4.18 -12.28 -8.03
C PRO A 153 -5.66 -12.40 -7.69
N SER A 154 -5.99 -13.31 -6.81
CA SER A 154 -7.29 -13.34 -6.14
C SER A 154 -7.27 -12.49 -4.87
N TRP A 155 -8.44 -11.94 -4.48
CA TRP A 155 -8.57 -11.20 -3.23
C TRP A 155 -8.18 -12.07 -2.03
N PRO A 156 -7.43 -11.50 -1.07
CA PRO A 156 -7.20 -12.17 0.20
C PRO A 156 -8.53 -12.45 0.90
N ARG A 157 -8.72 -13.68 1.38
CA ARG A 157 -9.98 -14.16 1.99
C ARG A 157 -10.55 -13.27 3.10
N THR A 158 -9.69 -12.55 3.81
CA THR A 158 -10.10 -11.70 4.95
C THR A 158 -10.53 -10.29 4.55
N TRP A 159 -10.27 -9.85 3.33
CA TRP A 159 -10.57 -8.49 2.91
C TRP A 159 -12.05 -8.24 2.61
N PRO A 160 -12.84 -9.18 2.05
CA PRO A 160 -14.26 -8.96 1.80
C PRO A 160 -15.13 -8.76 3.04
N PHE A 161 -14.63 -9.13 4.22
CA PHE A 161 -15.39 -8.97 5.48
C PHE A 161 -15.32 -7.56 6.08
N GLN A 162 -14.66 -6.64 5.41
CA GLN A 162 -14.44 -5.29 5.92
C GLN A 162 -15.12 -4.27 5.02
N GLU A 163 -16.41 -3.99 5.30
CA GLU A 163 -17.22 -2.92 4.71
C GLU A 163 -17.73 -3.14 3.27
N ALA A 164 -18.63 -2.24 2.80
CA ALA A 164 -19.30 -2.33 1.51
C ALA A 164 -18.33 -2.55 0.34
N GLU A 165 -18.75 -3.36 -0.62
CA GLU A 165 -18.02 -3.60 -1.86
C GLU A 165 -17.66 -2.28 -2.53
N LEU A 166 -16.39 -1.92 -2.49
CA LEU A 166 -15.85 -0.97 -3.44
C LEU A 166 -15.91 -1.66 -4.81
N ALA A 167 -16.72 -1.09 -5.72
CA ALA A 167 -16.91 -1.63 -7.05
C ALA A 167 -15.54 -1.88 -7.73
N LEU A 168 -15.15 -3.13 -7.81
CA LEU A 168 -13.94 -3.58 -8.51
C LEU A 168 -14.09 -3.44 -10.03
N ASN A 169 -15.32 -3.26 -10.51
CA ASN A 169 -15.70 -3.26 -11.90
C ASN A 169 -16.46 -2.00 -12.27
N GLN A 170 -15.73 -0.90 -12.47
CA GLN A 170 -16.14 0.09 -13.46
C GLN A 170 -14.99 0.24 -14.45
N GLY A 171 -14.83 -0.79 -15.30
CA GLY A 171 -14.32 -0.57 -16.65
C GLY A 171 -15.30 0.38 -17.35
N PRO A 172 -14.84 1.17 -18.37
CA PRO A 172 -15.69 2.14 -19.03
C PRO A 172 -16.97 1.45 -19.52
N ALA A 173 -18.11 1.97 -19.09
CA ALA A 173 -19.41 1.50 -19.55
C ALA A 173 -19.41 1.51 -21.07
N ALA A 174 -19.58 0.34 -21.67
CA ALA A 174 -19.82 0.22 -23.10
C ALA A 174 -21.08 1.04 -23.40
N THR A 175 -20.89 2.16 -24.08
CA THR A 175 -21.98 2.98 -24.63
C THR A 175 -22.80 2.09 -25.56
N ALA A 176 -23.95 1.63 -25.10
CA ALA A 176 -24.93 0.96 -25.94
C ALA A 176 -25.45 2.01 -26.93
N THR A 177 -25.00 1.93 -28.16
CA THR A 177 -25.56 2.67 -29.29
C THR A 177 -26.94 2.06 -29.57
N THR A 178 -27.99 2.70 -29.06
CA THR A 178 -29.37 2.39 -29.46
C THR A 178 -29.57 2.95 -30.87
N THR A 179 -29.51 2.07 -31.88
CA THR A 179 -30.00 2.37 -33.22
C THR A 179 -31.51 2.25 -33.18
N ALA A 180 -32.20 3.38 -33.22
CA ALA A 180 -33.65 3.42 -33.48
C ALA A 180 -33.89 3.24 -34.99
N GLN A 181 -34.71 2.25 -35.32
CA GLN A 181 -35.45 2.18 -36.60
C GLN A 181 -36.84 2.76 -36.39
#